data_c2075cde30d7b69c8f4216932034e313
#
_entry.id   c2075cde30d7b69c8f4216932034e313
#
_cell.length_a   1.000
_cell.length_b   1.000
_cell.length_c   1.000
_cell.angle_alpha   90.00
_cell.angle_beta   90.00
_cell.angle_gamma   90.00
#
_symmetry.space_group_name_H-M   'P 1'
#
loop_
_entity.id
_entity.type
_entity.pdbx_description
1 polymer ?
#
loop_
_entity_poly.entity_id
_entity_poly.type
_entity_poly.pdbx_seq_one_letter_code
_entity_poly.pdbx_strand_id
1 'polypeptide(L)'
;MMDVGEPMSQLLGRGIRGCALFVALLVAGPLAAQQVVHVGGAFFPPYVVKAEHSQHAGLLPQLLDALNRAQSDFRFIVRPTSIPRRYQDFEAGRIDMSMFENPAWGWQEIAHSVVDMGLEDAEVFVARAEPGRGQGYFKRLRGKRLALFNGYHYGFADFNAEPQFLAKNFDATLTYSHDSNLLMVLHGRADIALATRSYVSDFLESHRQYAGQLLISRRVDQRYRHQVLLRPAAPISAAQLGRLFEQLRRTGQLAAIFAPYRIAVRSGAADSSVTAGVSD
;
A
#
# COMPACT_ATOMS: atom_id res chain seq x y z
N MET A 1 -8.45 -91.73 29.29
CA MET A 1 -8.41 -90.97 30.52
C MET A 1 -7.91 -89.62 30.13
N MET A 2 -8.87 -88.73 29.82
CA MET A 2 -9.03 -87.39 30.40
C MET A 2 -7.78 -86.50 30.23
N ASP A 3 -7.81 -85.30 29.69
CA ASP A 3 -8.66 -84.15 30.05
C ASP A 3 -8.42 -83.00 28.99
N VAL A 4 -9.33 -82.45 28.42
CA VAL A 4 -10.12 -81.23 28.55
C VAL A 4 -9.32 -79.96 28.87
N GLY A 5 -9.47 -78.98 28.03
CA GLY A 5 -9.59 -77.63 28.43
C GLY A 5 -8.60 -76.62 27.84
N GLU A 6 -8.85 -76.15 26.63
CA GLU A 6 -8.32 -74.79 26.24
C GLU A 6 -9.31 -73.71 26.61
N PRO A 7 -8.88 -72.58 27.21
CA PRO A 7 -9.77 -71.50 27.55
C PRO A 7 -9.94 -70.55 26.39
N MET A 8 -11.19 -70.35 26.08
CA MET A 8 -11.79 -69.36 25.11
C MET A 8 -11.66 -67.97 25.63
N SER A 9 -10.45 -67.39 25.70
CA SER A 9 -10.23 -66.00 26.17
C SER A 9 -9.36 -65.09 25.28
N GLN A 10 -9.00 -65.55 24.06
CA GLN A 10 -8.13 -64.71 23.17
C GLN A 10 -8.82 -64.06 21.98
N LEU A 11 -10.14 -64.21 21.82
CA LEU A 11 -10.86 -63.62 20.65
C LEU A 11 -11.54 -62.30 20.89
N LEU A 12 -11.58 -61.74 22.12
CA LEU A 12 -12.21 -60.41 22.37
C LEU A 12 -11.25 -59.24 22.34
N GLY A 13 -9.94 -59.43 22.23
CA GLY A 13 -8.96 -58.33 22.28
C GLY A 13 -8.62 -57.66 20.93
N ARG A 14 -9.02 -58.26 19.78
CA ARG A 14 -8.62 -57.73 18.44
C ARG A 14 -9.63 -56.83 17.78
N GLY A 15 -10.88 -56.76 18.24
CA GLY A 15 -11.94 -55.94 17.64
C GLY A 15 -11.90 -54.44 18.05
N ILE A 16 -11.37 -54.12 19.23
CA ILE A 16 -11.48 -52.75 19.78
C ILE A 16 -10.34 -51.83 19.30
N ARG A 17 -9.19 -52.38 18.90
CA ARG A 17 -8.07 -51.57 18.40
C ARG A 17 -8.26 -51.06 16.96
N GLY A 18 -9.09 -51.72 16.15
CA GLY A 18 -9.41 -51.29 14.79
C GLY A 18 -10.40 -50.12 14.72
N CYS A 19 -11.37 -50.02 15.62
CA CYS A 19 -12.35 -48.94 15.66
C CYS A 19 -11.77 -47.60 16.17
N ALA A 20 -10.80 -47.66 17.08
CA ALA A 20 -10.19 -46.44 17.62
C ALA A 20 -9.32 -45.70 16.58
N LEU A 21 -8.69 -46.42 15.65
CA LEU A 21 -7.91 -45.80 14.55
C LEU A 21 -8.80 -45.21 13.47
N PHE A 22 -9.99 -45.75 13.23
CA PHE A 22 -10.91 -45.24 12.22
C PHE A 22 -11.67 -43.96 12.66
N VAL A 23 -11.91 -43.82 13.97
CA VAL A 23 -12.55 -42.62 14.54
C VAL A 23 -11.57 -41.42 14.60
N ALA A 24 -10.27 -41.67 14.75
CA ALA A 24 -9.25 -40.62 14.75
C ALA A 24 -9.01 -40.00 13.35
N LEU A 25 -9.28 -40.73 12.25
CA LEU A 25 -9.16 -40.18 10.89
C LEU A 25 -10.36 -39.31 10.45
N LEU A 26 -11.52 -39.43 11.13
CA LEU A 26 -12.72 -38.68 10.80
C LEU A 26 -12.78 -37.26 11.41
N VAL A 27 -11.83 -36.93 12.30
CA VAL A 27 -11.75 -35.59 12.95
C VAL A 27 -10.71 -34.69 12.29
N ALA A 28 -9.91 -35.17 11.34
CA ALA A 28 -9.09 -34.32 10.48
C ALA A 28 -9.99 -33.64 9.45
N GLY A 29 -10.68 -32.59 9.89
CA GLY A 29 -11.36 -31.66 8.96
C GLY A 29 -10.34 -31.23 7.89
N PRO A 30 -10.80 -30.90 6.66
CA PRO A 30 -9.90 -30.45 5.60
C PRO A 30 -9.16 -29.23 6.11
N LEU A 31 -7.85 -29.33 6.24
CA LEU A 31 -6.97 -28.20 6.43
C LEU A 31 -7.09 -27.36 5.14
N ALA A 32 -8.04 -26.42 5.10
CA ALA A 32 -8.20 -25.56 3.96
C ALA A 32 -6.87 -24.79 3.78
N ALA A 33 -6.14 -25.10 2.71
CA ALA A 33 -4.91 -24.40 2.39
C ALA A 33 -5.26 -22.92 2.18
N GLN A 34 -4.50 -22.02 2.83
CA GLN A 34 -4.64 -20.60 2.66
C GLN A 34 -4.56 -20.23 1.18
N GLN A 35 -5.50 -19.43 0.69
CA GLN A 35 -5.45 -18.91 -0.67
C GLN A 35 -4.39 -17.81 -0.76
N VAL A 36 -3.44 -17.98 -1.66
CA VAL A 36 -2.38 -16.98 -1.87
C VAL A 36 -2.94 -15.80 -2.67
N VAL A 37 -2.69 -14.59 -2.15
CA VAL A 37 -3.05 -13.34 -2.80
C VAL A 37 -1.77 -12.58 -3.13
N HIS A 38 -1.50 -12.35 -4.41
CA HIS A 38 -0.31 -11.65 -4.88
C HIS A 38 -0.54 -10.13 -4.90
N VAL A 39 0.24 -9.41 -4.12
CA VAL A 39 0.14 -7.95 -3.98
C VAL A 39 1.29 -7.28 -4.73
N GLY A 40 0.97 -6.42 -5.70
CA GLY A 40 1.96 -5.68 -6.47
C GLY A 40 2.75 -4.71 -5.59
N GLY A 41 4.08 -4.85 -5.60
CA GLY A 41 5.01 -3.95 -4.91
C GLY A 41 5.78 -3.09 -5.91
N ALA A 42 5.18 -2.01 -6.41
CA ALA A 42 5.87 -0.99 -7.19
C ALA A 42 6.52 0.04 -6.27
N PHE A 43 7.75 0.47 -6.60
CA PHE A 43 8.48 1.43 -5.76
C PHE A 43 7.71 2.74 -5.59
N PHE A 44 7.31 3.03 -4.36
CA PHE A 44 6.55 4.20 -3.95
C PHE A 44 6.82 4.49 -2.46
N PRO A 45 7.97 5.10 -2.12
CA PRO A 45 8.32 5.34 -0.73
C PRO A 45 7.43 6.43 -0.08
N PRO A 46 7.13 6.32 1.22
CA PRO A 46 7.58 5.30 2.16
C PRO A 46 6.77 3.99 2.12
N TYR A 47 5.77 3.87 1.26
CA TYR A 47 4.85 2.72 1.21
C TYR A 47 5.56 1.45 0.75
N VAL A 48 6.24 1.52 -0.39
CA VAL A 48 7.03 0.43 -0.96
C VAL A 48 8.45 0.90 -1.19
N VAL A 49 9.40 0.34 -0.48
CA VAL A 49 10.82 0.66 -0.60
C VAL A 49 11.59 -0.53 -1.16
N LYS A 50 12.72 -0.27 -1.80
CA LYS A 50 13.65 -1.32 -2.22
C LYS A 50 14.47 -1.78 -1.02
N ALA A 51 14.60 -3.09 -0.82
CA ALA A 51 15.35 -3.65 0.29
C ALA A 51 16.82 -3.17 0.36
N GLU A 52 17.39 -2.81 -0.79
CA GLU A 52 18.76 -2.33 -0.94
C GLU A 52 18.98 -0.90 -0.41
N HIS A 53 17.92 -0.13 -0.22
CA HIS A 53 17.99 1.31 0.08
C HIS A 53 17.44 1.68 1.45
N SER A 54 16.97 0.73 2.24
CA SER A 54 16.35 1.03 3.52
C SER A 54 16.61 -0.06 4.56
N GLN A 55 16.95 0.36 5.78
CA GLN A 55 16.98 -0.52 6.95
C GLN A 55 15.56 -0.99 7.35
N HIS A 56 14.52 -0.40 6.77
CA HIS A 56 13.11 -0.71 7.01
C HIS A 56 12.45 -1.18 5.71
N ALA A 57 11.69 -2.24 5.80
CA ALA A 57 11.04 -2.89 4.65
C ALA A 57 9.89 -2.08 4.01
N GLY A 58 9.69 -0.82 4.40
CA GLY A 58 8.54 0.00 3.98
C GLY A 58 7.23 -0.36 4.68
N LEU A 59 6.16 0.33 4.31
CA LEU A 59 4.85 0.16 4.95
C LEU A 59 4.06 -1.04 4.41
N LEU A 60 4.25 -1.40 3.13
CA LEU A 60 3.53 -2.52 2.52
C LEU A 60 3.78 -3.86 3.24
N PRO A 61 5.00 -4.30 3.51
CA PRO A 61 5.24 -5.54 4.25
C PRO A 61 4.59 -5.52 5.64
N GLN A 62 4.68 -4.42 6.38
CA GLN A 62 4.06 -4.29 7.70
C GLN A 62 2.53 -4.42 7.63
N LEU A 63 1.90 -3.82 6.61
CA LEU A 63 0.47 -3.94 6.36
C LEU A 63 0.08 -5.38 6.01
N LEU A 64 0.84 -6.04 5.12
CA LEU A 64 0.57 -7.44 4.75
C LEU A 64 0.73 -8.39 5.93
N ASP A 65 1.71 -8.16 6.79
CA ASP A 65 1.87 -8.92 8.04
C ASP A 65 0.68 -8.73 8.97
N ALA A 66 0.14 -7.52 9.08
CA ALA A 66 -1.06 -7.26 9.86
C ALA A 66 -2.30 -7.95 9.27
N LEU A 67 -2.49 -7.88 7.94
CA LEU A 67 -3.56 -8.59 7.22
C LEU A 67 -3.45 -10.10 7.38
N ASN A 68 -2.25 -10.67 7.28
CA ASN A 68 -2.00 -12.10 7.45
C ASN A 68 -2.28 -12.56 8.89
N ARG A 69 -1.97 -11.75 9.90
CA ARG A 69 -2.30 -12.07 11.31
C ARG A 69 -3.77 -11.93 11.66
N ALA A 70 -4.52 -11.11 10.92
CA ALA A 70 -5.91 -10.80 11.23
C ALA A 70 -6.89 -11.90 10.80
N GLN A 71 -6.45 -12.87 9.99
CA GLN A 71 -7.28 -13.96 9.44
C GLN A 71 -6.41 -15.15 9.01
N SER A 72 -7.05 -16.30 8.66
CA SER A 72 -6.39 -17.54 8.26
C SER A 72 -6.73 -18.01 6.85
N ASP A 73 -7.67 -17.38 6.15
CA ASP A 73 -8.18 -17.86 4.87
C ASP A 73 -7.26 -17.49 3.69
N PHE A 74 -6.54 -16.36 3.83
CA PHE A 74 -5.70 -15.79 2.78
C PHE A 74 -4.27 -15.62 3.27
N ARG A 75 -3.32 -15.71 2.32
CA ARG A 75 -1.92 -15.37 2.53
C ARG A 75 -1.51 -14.30 1.53
N PHE A 76 -1.38 -13.06 2.00
CA PHE A 76 -0.91 -11.93 1.21
C PHE A 76 0.61 -11.97 1.09
N ILE A 77 1.12 -11.94 -0.14
CA ILE A 77 2.55 -11.92 -0.43
C ILE A 77 2.89 -10.85 -1.45
N VAL A 78 4.01 -10.15 -1.25
CA VAL A 78 4.50 -9.15 -2.21
C VAL A 78 5.01 -9.82 -3.48
N ARG A 79 4.59 -9.29 -4.63
CA ARG A 79 5.19 -9.57 -5.94
C ARG A 79 5.85 -8.29 -6.44
N PRO A 80 7.18 -8.24 -6.54
CA PRO A 80 7.87 -7.08 -7.08
C PRO A 80 7.42 -6.75 -8.49
N THR A 81 7.15 -5.48 -8.73
CA THR A 81 6.83 -4.94 -10.05
C THR A 81 7.42 -3.53 -10.17
N SER A 82 7.16 -2.83 -11.27
CA SER A 82 7.53 -1.43 -11.45
C SER A 82 6.31 -0.58 -11.78
N ILE A 83 6.43 0.74 -11.62
CA ILE A 83 5.35 1.68 -11.91
C ILE A 83 4.76 1.46 -13.33
N PRO A 84 5.55 1.37 -14.42
CA PRO A 84 4.97 1.14 -15.75
C PRO A 84 4.49 -0.31 -15.95
N ARG A 85 5.08 -1.28 -15.27
CA ARG A 85 4.78 -2.70 -15.50
C ARG A 85 3.57 -3.20 -14.70
N ARG A 86 3.19 -2.52 -13.60
CA ARG A 86 2.13 -2.98 -12.71
C ARG A 86 0.79 -3.21 -13.40
N TYR A 87 0.48 -2.44 -14.44
CA TYR A 87 -0.72 -2.59 -15.24
C TYR A 87 -0.76 -3.93 -15.98
N GLN A 88 0.30 -4.23 -16.73
CA GLN A 88 0.44 -5.50 -17.44
C GLN A 88 0.47 -6.70 -16.49
N ASP A 89 1.14 -6.57 -15.33
CA ASP A 89 1.20 -7.63 -14.32
C ASP A 89 -0.19 -7.89 -13.72
N PHE A 90 -1.01 -6.85 -13.57
CA PHE A 90 -2.38 -6.93 -13.08
C PHE A 90 -3.30 -7.60 -14.12
N GLU A 91 -3.32 -7.15 -15.36
CA GLU A 91 -4.12 -7.73 -16.45
C GLU A 91 -3.75 -9.18 -16.72
N ALA A 92 -2.46 -9.52 -16.69
CA ALA A 92 -1.95 -10.88 -16.87
C ALA A 92 -2.16 -11.80 -15.64
N GLY A 93 -2.73 -11.28 -14.52
CA GLY A 93 -2.95 -12.06 -13.31
C GLY A 93 -1.67 -12.44 -12.55
N ARG A 94 -0.54 -11.78 -12.81
CA ARG A 94 0.70 -11.96 -12.02
C ARG A 94 0.61 -11.33 -10.65
N ILE A 95 -0.20 -10.28 -10.52
CA ILE A 95 -0.63 -9.69 -9.25
C ILE A 95 -2.16 -9.69 -9.21
N ASP A 96 -2.72 -9.92 -8.04
CA ASP A 96 -4.16 -9.96 -7.79
C ASP A 96 -4.68 -8.59 -7.37
N MET A 97 -3.81 -7.76 -6.80
CA MET A 97 -4.13 -6.40 -6.40
C MET A 97 -2.91 -5.48 -6.40
N SER A 98 -3.17 -4.18 -6.53
CA SER A 98 -2.19 -3.11 -6.30
C SER A 98 -2.71 -2.22 -5.17
N MET A 99 -1.85 -1.92 -4.17
CA MET A 99 -2.19 -1.08 -3.02
C MET A 99 -1.59 0.31 -3.16
N PHE A 100 -2.13 1.28 -2.40
CA PHE A 100 -1.74 2.70 -2.42
C PHE A 100 -1.95 3.36 -3.79
N GLU A 101 -2.98 2.94 -4.50
CA GLU A 101 -3.31 3.42 -5.84
C GLU A 101 -4.43 4.48 -5.84
N ASN A 102 -4.61 5.07 -7.01
CA ASN A 102 -5.76 5.89 -7.37
C ASN A 102 -6.23 5.45 -8.77
N PRO A 103 -7.52 5.20 -9.00
CA PRO A 103 -8.06 4.85 -10.32
C PRO A 103 -7.71 5.85 -11.43
N ALA A 104 -7.50 7.13 -11.09
CA ALA A 104 -7.10 8.17 -12.04
C ALA A 104 -5.64 8.06 -12.52
N TRP A 105 -4.83 7.18 -11.95
CA TRP A 105 -3.42 6.99 -12.31
C TRP A 105 -3.22 5.94 -13.39
N GLY A 106 -3.90 6.09 -14.53
CA GLY A 106 -3.76 5.20 -15.69
C GLY A 106 -4.53 3.87 -15.59
N TRP A 107 -5.46 3.74 -14.63
CA TRP A 107 -6.25 2.52 -14.44
C TRP A 107 -7.64 2.55 -15.08
N GLN A 108 -8.02 3.65 -15.74
CA GLN A 108 -9.39 3.90 -16.21
C GLN A 108 -9.91 2.82 -17.15
N GLU A 109 -9.04 2.29 -18.02
CA GLU A 109 -9.40 1.27 -19.02
C GLU A 109 -9.19 -0.17 -18.52
N ILE A 110 -8.67 -0.35 -17.30
CA ILE A 110 -8.37 -1.66 -16.72
C ILE A 110 -9.49 -2.06 -15.76
N ALA A 111 -10.14 -3.19 -16.00
CA ALA A 111 -11.22 -3.66 -15.13
C ALA A 111 -10.72 -3.98 -13.71
N HIS A 112 -11.29 -3.32 -12.70
CA HIS A 112 -10.93 -3.52 -11.30
C HIS A 112 -12.09 -3.21 -10.36
N SER A 113 -12.02 -3.75 -9.15
CA SER A 113 -12.80 -3.29 -8.00
C SER A 113 -11.95 -2.43 -7.11
N VAL A 114 -12.56 -1.46 -6.43
CA VAL A 114 -11.88 -0.49 -5.56
C VAL A 114 -12.19 -0.79 -4.10
N VAL A 115 -11.17 -0.82 -3.26
CA VAL A 115 -11.32 -0.89 -1.79
C VAL A 115 -10.59 0.29 -1.16
N ASP A 116 -11.32 1.08 -0.39
CA ASP A 116 -10.76 2.20 0.35
C ASP A 116 -9.90 1.68 1.53
N MET A 117 -8.65 2.10 1.58
CA MET A 117 -7.73 1.72 2.66
C MET A 117 -7.94 2.55 3.94
N GLY A 118 -8.72 3.63 3.87
CA GLY A 118 -8.90 4.57 4.98
C GLY A 118 -7.66 5.40 5.30
N LEU A 119 -6.73 5.53 4.36
CA LEU A 119 -5.46 6.23 4.54
C LEU A 119 -5.44 7.51 3.70
N GLU A 120 -4.89 8.58 4.27
CA GLU A 120 -4.72 9.86 3.56
C GLU A 120 -3.29 10.39 3.68
N ASP A 121 -2.78 10.88 2.56
CA ASP A 121 -1.54 11.64 2.46
C ASP A 121 -1.74 12.80 1.46
N ALA A 122 -0.70 13.54 1.16
CA ALA A 122 -0.77 14.63 0.19
C ALA A 122 0.57 14.78 -0.55
N GLU A 123 0.48 14.95 -1.87
CA GLU A 123 1.60 15.43 -2.68
C GLU A 123 1.78 16.92 -2.45
N VAL A 124 2.99 17.35 -2.11
CA VAL A 124 3.32 18.75 -1.82
C VAL A 124 4.49 19.23 -2.66
N PHE A 125 4.52 20.55 -2.90
CA PHE A 125 5.66 21.20 -3.55
C PHE A 125 6.71 21.52 -2.50
N VAL A 126 7.98 21.29 -2.85
CA VAL A 126 9.13 21.52 -1.99
C VAL A 126 10.13 22.41 -2.72
N ALA A 127 10.57 23.48 -2.08
CA ALA A 127 11.58 24.39 -2.59
C ALA A 127 12.70 24.58 -1.55
N ARG A 128 13.84 25.10 -1.95
CA ARG A 128 14.88 25.51 -1.01
C ARG A 128 14.38 26.71 -0.18
N ALA A 129 14.57 26.67 1.12
CA ALA A 129 14.30 27.82 1.98
C ALA A 129 15.35 28.90 1.73
N GLU A 130 14.89 30.13 1.47
CA GLU A 130 15.74 31.32 1.25
C GLU A 130 15.14 32.53 1.94
N PRO A 131 15.94 33.51 2.34
CA PRO A 131 15.43 34.77 2.89
C PRO A 131 14.38 35.40 1.97
N GLY A 132 13.21 35.74 2.52
CA GLY A 132 12.11 36.34 1.77
C GLY A 132 11.29 35.38 0.90
N ARG A 133 11.70 34.09 0.74
CA ARG A 133 10.92 33.09 0.02
C ARG A 133 9.81 32.54 0.91
N GLY A 134 8.58 32.86 0.60
CA GLY A 134 7.39 32.38 1.32
C GLY A 134 6.46 31.52 0.46
N GLN A 135 5.27 31.24 0.97
CA GLN A 135 4.28 30.34 0.32
C GLN A 135 3.81 30.84 -1.06
N GLY A 136 3.93 32.15 -1.35
CA GLY A 136 3.67 32.72 -2.67
C GLY A 136 4.54 32.14 -3.79
N TYR A 137 5.70 31.57 -3.45
CA TYR A 137 6.63 30.96 -4.41
C TYR A 137 5.97 29.81 -5.20
N PHE A 138 5.04 29.07 -4.58
CA PHE A 138 4.36 27.94 -5.17
C PHE A 138 3.12 28.29 -6.00
N LYS A 139 2.72 29.58 -6.08
CA LYS A 139 1.51 29.94 -6.83
C LYS A 139 1.65 29.69 -8.33
N ARG A 140 2.85 29.84 -8.88
CA ARG A 140 3.12 29.69 -10.31
C ARG A 140 4.29 28.71 -10.50
N LEU A 141 4.06 27.67 -11.32
CA LEU A 141 5.10 26.71 -11.69
C LEU A 141 5.83 27.11 -12.96
N ARG A 142 5.18 27.88 -13.82
CA ARG A 142 5.76 28.34 -15.10
C ARG A 142 7.07 29.12 -14.87
N GLY A 143 8.10 28.74 -15.62
CA GLY A 143 9.43 29.33 -15.52
C GLY A 143 10.25 28.83 -14.32
N LYS A 144 9.84 27.72 -13.71
CA LYS A 144 10.60 27.03 -12.68
C LYS A 144 10.98 25.63 -13.17
N ARG A 145 12.19 25.23 -12.86
CA ARG A 145 12.72 23.87 -13.13
C ARG A 145 12.13 22.91 -12.10
N LEU A 146 11.42 21.90 -12.56
CA LEU A 146 10.81 20.92 -11.68
C LEU A 146 11.67 19.64 -11.63
N ALA A 147 11.85 19.07 -10.44
CA ALA A 147 12.39 17.73 -10.23
C ALA A 147 11.26 16.79 -9.84
N LEU A 148 10.95 15.81 -10.70
CA LEU A 148 9.79 14.94 -10.60
C LEU A 148 10.21 13.47 -10.63
N PHE A 149 9.36 12.60 -10.08
CA PHE A 149 9.58 11.15 -10.16
C PHE A 149 8.97 10.62 -11.47
N ASN A 150 9.73 9.84 -12.22
CA ASN A 150 9.29 9.29 -13.50
C ASN A 150 8.15 8.29 -13.33
N GLY A 151 7.08 8.49 -14.11
CA GLY A 151 5.89 7.65 -14.07
C GLY A 151 4.87 8.00 -12.98
N TYR A 152 5.13 9.05 -12.16
CA TYR A 152 4.12 9.56 -11.23
C TYR A 152 3.11 10.46 -11.94
N HIS A 153 1.88 10.45 -11.42
CA HIS A 153 0.75 11.21 -11.93
C HIS A 153 0.52 12.43 -11.05
N TYR A 154 0.82 13.62 -11.57
CA TYR A 154 0.72 14.89 -10.83
C TYR A 154 -0.55 15.65 -11.16
N GLY A 155 -1.22 16.19 -10.15
CA GLY A 155 -2.46 16.95 -10.31
C GLY A 155 -2.28 18.22 -11.14
N PHE A 156 -1.16 18.93 -11.01
CA PHE A 156 -0.87 20.11 -11.81
C PHE A 156 -0.73 19.84 -13.32
N ALA A 157 -0.55 18.58 -13.69
CA ALA A 157 -0.38 18.10 -15.07
C ALA A 157 -1.59 17.26 -15.55
N ASP A 158 -2.75 17.40 -14.88
CA ASP A 158 -3.97 16.65 -15.16
C ASP A 158 -3.74 15.14 -15.20
N PHE A 159 -2.86 14.66 -14.31
CA PHE A 159 -2.41 13.26 -14.17
C PHE A 159 -1.71 12.69 -15.41
N ASN A 160 -1.30 13.53 -16.36
CA ASN A 160 -0.48 13.09 -17.48
C ASN A 160 0.95 12.81 -17.00
N ALA A 161 1.37 11.54 -17.01
CA ALA A 161 2.69 11.09 -16.56
C ALA A 161 3.71 10.96 -17.74
N GLU A 162 3.32 11.36 -18.95
CA GLU A 162 4.16 11.23 -20.14
C GLU A 162 5.44 12.08 -20.00
N PRO A 163 6.64 11.47 -20.04
CA PRO A 163 7.89 12.18 -19.80
C PRO A 163 8.11 13.38 -20.70
N GLN A 164 7.83 13.22 -22.01
CA GLN A 164 8.01 14.30 -22.98
C GLN A 164 7.05 15.46 -22.74
N PHE A 165 5.82 15.17 -22.34
CA PHE A 165 4.82 16.17 -21.97
C PHE A 165 5.29 16.99 -20.76
N LEU A 166 5.75 16.31 -19.70
CA LEU A 166 6.22 16.95 -18.48
C LEU A 166 7.46 17.82 -18.73
N ALA A 167 8.44 17.29 -19.47
CA ALA A 167 9.66 18.04 -19.81
C ALA A 167 9.34 19.30 -20.65
N LYS A 168 8.49 19.17 -21.67
CA LYS A 168 8.18 20.26 -22.60
C LYS A 168 7.33 21.35 -21.98
N ASN A 169 6.31 20.99 -21.18
CA ASN A 169 5.32 21.95 -20.68
C ASN A 169 5.67 22.53 -19.32
N PHE A 170 6.50 21.82 -18.52
CA PHE A 170 6.79 22.19 -17.14
C PHE A 170 8.29 22.25 -16.80
N ASP A 171 9.18 22.22 -17.79
CA ASP A 171 10.64 22.23 -17.56
C ASP A 171 11.06 21.18 -16.51
N ALA A 172 10.51 19.98 -16.65
CA ALA A 172 10.66 18.90 -15.67
C ALA A 172 11.87 18.02 -15.99
N THR A 173 12.74 17.84 -15.01
CA THR A 173 13.72 16.77 -14.97
C THR A 173 13.11 15.57 -14.26
N LEU A 174 13.06 14.41 -14.92
CA LEU A 174 12.50 13.19 -14.37
C LEU A 174 13.61 12.29 -13.81
N THR A 175 13.42 11.85 -12.57
CA THR A 175 14.37 10.94 -11.89
C THR A 175 13.62 9.68 -11.39
N TYR A 176 14.38 8.75 -10.81
CA TYR A 176 13.85 7.55 -10.17
C TYR A 176 14.12 7.56 -8.65
N SER A 177 14.34 8.75 -8.06
CA SER A 177 14.67 8.91 -6.65
C SER A 177 14.13 10.22 -6.10
N HIS A 178 13.26 10.16 -5.10
CA HIS A 178 12.82 11.36 -4.40
C HIS A 178 13.95 12.06 -3.64
N ASP A 179 14.94 11.28 -3.11
CA ASP A 179 16.14 11.87 -2.51
C ASP A 179 16.88 12.74 -3.51
N SER A 180 17.09 12.22 -4.73
CA SER A 180 17.73 12.99 -5.80
C SER A 180 16.95 14.27 -6.11
N ASN A 181 15.62 14.21 -6.16
CA ASN A 181 14.77 15.37 -6.41
C ASN A 181 14.91 16.42 -5.31
N LEU A 182 14.87 16.02 -4.03
CA LEU A 182 15.05 16.94 -2.91
C LEU A 182 16.46 17.52 -2.86
N LEU A 183 17.48 16.71 -3.13
CA LEU A 183 18.86 17.17 -3.23
C LEU A 183 19.09 18.13 -4.40
N MET A 184 18.42 17.92 -5.55
CA MET A 184 18.47 18.88 -6.66
C MET A 184 17.94 20.25 -6.23
N VAL A 185 16.87 20.29 -5.46
CA VAL A 185 16.32 21.54 -4.90
C VAL A 185 17.29 22.19 -3.91
N LEU A 186 17.81 21.41 -2.95
CA LEU A 186 18.78 21.89 -1.95
C LEU A 186 20.03 22.50 -2.59
N HIS A 187 20.52 21.91 -3.68
CA HIS A 187 21.72 22.37 -4.41
C HIS A 187 21.41 23.37 -5.54
N GLY A 188 20.16 23.83 -5.68
CA GLY A 188 19.76 24.83 -6.71
C GLY A 188 19.77 24.30 -8.14
N ARG A 189 19.79 22.98 -8.34
CA ARG A 189 19.67 22.35 -9.67
C ARG A 189 18.23 22.27 -10.16
N ALA A 190 17.26 22.27 -9.25
CA ALA A 190 15.84 22.46 -9.51
C ALA A 190 15.29 23.52 -8.57
N ASP A 191 14.18 24.13 -8.96
CA ASP A 191 13.52 25.18 -8.20
C ASP A 191 12.44 24.61 -7.27
N ILE A 192 11.77 23.53 -7.73
CA ILE A 192 10.70 22.85 -6.99
C ILE A 192 10.84 21.34 -7.25
N ALA A 193 10.69 20.53 -6.19
CA ALA A 193 10.42 19.12 -6.26
C ALA A 193 9.00 18.82 -5.76
N LEU A 194 8.44 17.69 -6.17
CA LEU A 194 7.21 17.14 -5.60
C LEU A 194 7.50 15.80 -4.92
N ALA A 195 6.91 15.62 -3.76
CA ALA A 195 6.95 14.36 -3.01
C ALA A 195 5.76 14.31 -2.03
N THR A 196 5.43 13.13 -1.52
CA THR A 196 4.42 13.02 -0.48
C THR A 196 4.88 13.69 0.81
N ARG A 197 3.93 14.22 1.57
CA ARG A 197 4.23 14.84 2.88
C ARG A 197 4.90 13.84 3.82
N SER A 198 4.44 12.60 3.80
CA SER A 198 5.04 11.51 4.56
C SER A 198 6.51 11.30 4.20
N TYR A 199 6.83 11.27 2.89
CA TYR A 199 8.20 11.10 2.42
C TYR A 199 9.11 12.28 2.81
N VAL A 200 8.64 13.51 2.63
CA VAL A 200 9.42 14.70 3.04
C VAL A 200 9.73 14.69 4.53
N SER A 201 8.76 14.25 5.36
CA SER A 201 8.98 14.10 6.80
C SER A 201 10.05 13.05 7.11
N ASP A 202 9.97 11.86 6.50
CA ASP A 202 10.93 10.77 6.67
C ASP A 202 12.34 11.18 6.20
N PHE A 203 12.42 11.87 5.05
CA PHE A 203 13.68 12.42 4.54
C PHE A 203 14.34 13.38 5.53
N LEU A 204 13.58 14.32 6.12
CA LEU A 204 14.11 15.29 7.07
C LEU A 204 14.48 14.66 8.42
N GLU A 205 13.82 13.60 8.84
CA GLU A 205 14.17 12.83 10.04
C GLU A 205 15.49 12.06 9.83
N SER A 206 15.68 11.49 8.64
CA SER A 206 16.88 10.75 8.27
C SER A 206 18.07 11.65 7.90
N HIS A 207 17.83 12.88 7.47
CA HIS A 207 18.83 13.84 7.00
C HIS A 207 18.76 15.15 7.77
N ARG A 208 19.00 15.09 9.09
CA ARG A 208 18.87 16.23 10.02
C ARG A 208 19.72 17.44 9.63
N GLN A 209 20.81 17.27 8.88
CA GLN A 209 21.62 18.36 8.33
C GLN A 209 20.85 19.30 7.40
N TYR A 210 19.72 18.86 6.83
CA TYR A 210 18.86 19.67 5.97
C TYR A 210 17.65 20.28 6.69
N ALA A 211 17.56 20.11 8.02
CA ALA A 211 16.50 20.71 8.81
C ALA A 211 16.47 22.24 8.61
N GLY A 212 15.30 22.77 8.30
CA GLY A 212 15.10 24.22 8.03
C GLY A 212 15.58 24.69 6.66
N GLN A 213 16.20 23.85 5.82
CA GLN A 213 16.67 24.22 4.48
C GLN A 213 15.62 24.00 3.39
N LEU A 214 14.50 23.37 3.69
CA LEU A 214 13.39 23.16 2.76
C LEU A 214 12.18 23.98 3.17
N LEU A 215 11.58 24.64 2.20
CA LEU A 215 10.26 25.26 2.28
C LEU A 215 9.24 24.30 1.70
N ILE A 216 8.34 23.81 2.54
CA ILE A 216 7.27 22.88 2.15
C ILE A 216 6.00 23.70 1.91
N SER A 217 5.32 23.46 0.78
CA SER A 217 4.10 24.20 0.43
C SER A 217 2.92 23.83 1.35
N ARG A 218 2.08 24.84 1.64
CA ARG A 218 0.72 24.62 2.14
C ARG A 218 -0.21 24.21 1.00
N ARG A 219 0.10 24.64 -0.23
CA ARG A 219 -0.57 24.18 -1.43
C ARG A 219 -0.29 22.69 -1.61
N VAL A 220 -1.35 21.93 -1.82
CA VAL A 220 -1.33 20.51 -2.12
C VAL A 220 -1.52 20.34 -3.63
N ASP A 221 -0.72 19.50 -4.26
CA ASP A 221 -0.90 19.12 -5.66
C ASP A 221 -2.09 18.18 -5.80
N GLN A 222 -2.06 17.10 -5.02
CA GLN A 222 -3.18 16.17 -4.89
C GLN A 222 -3.26 15.60 -3.47
N ARG A 223 -4.48 15.27 -3.04
CA ARG A 223 -4.72 14.49 -1.82
C ARG A 223 -4.82 13.03 -2.18
N TYR A 224 -4.02 12.23 -1.56
CA TYR A 224 -4.09 10.79 -1.68
C TYR A 224 -5.15 10.26 -0.73
N ARG A 225 -6.17 9.64 -1.30
CA ARG A 225 -7.05 8.69 -0.60
C ARG A 225 -6.66 7.33 -1.13
N HIS A 226 -5.75 6.68 -0.40
CA HIS A 226 -5.17 5.44 -0.87
C HIS A 226 -6.22 4.34 -1.00
N GLN A 227 -6.17 3.66 -2.13
CA GLN A 227 -7.09 2.59 -2.49
C GLN A 227 -6.32 1.33 -2.86
N VAL A 228 -6.98 0.19 -2.68
CA VAL A 228 -6.57 -1.06 -3.32
C VAL A 228 -7.37 -1.21 -4.60
N LEU A 229 -6.68 -1.47 -5.69
CA LEU A 229 -7.30 -1.91 -6.93
C LEU A 229 -7.18 -3.43 -6.99
N LEU A 230 -8.32 -4.11 -7.09
CA LEU A 230 -8.45 -5.55 -7.01
C LEU A 230 -8.90 -6.12 -8.36
N ARG A 231 -8.17 -7.09 -8.88
CA ARG A 231 -8.47 -7.75 -10.16
C ARG A 231 -9.81 -8.52 -10.07
N PRO A 232 -10.65 -8.56 -11.14
CA PRO A 232 -11.94 -9.24 -11.09
C PRO A 232 -11.89 -10.71 -10.67
N ALA A 233 -10.85 -11.45 -11.06
CA ALA A 233 -10.66 -12.86 -10.70
C ALA A 233 -9.66 -13.07 -9.55
N ALA A 234 -9.49 -12.09 -8.64
CA ALA A 234 -8.65 -12.24 -7.45
C ALA A 234 -9.24 -13.28 -6.49
N PRO A 235 -8.40 -14.00 -5.73
CA PRO A 235 -8.87 -15.02 -4.76
C PRO A 235 -9.75 -14.43 -3.64
N ILE A 236 -9.58 -13.14 -3.33
CA ILE A 236 -10.34 -12.41 -2.30
C ILE A 236 -11.29 -11.41 -2.96
N SER A 237 -12.50 -11.25 -2.44
CA SER A 237 -13.44 -10.24 -2.91
C SER A 237 -13.17 -8.86 -2.25
N ALA A 238 -13.62 -7.79 -2.93
CA ALA A 238 -13.53 -6.42 -2.39
C ALA A 238 -14.23 -6.29 -1.02
N ALA A 239 -15.37 -6.95 -0.83
CA ALA A 239 -16.09 -6.95 0.44
C ALA A 239 -15.30 -7.64 1.57
N GLN A 240 -14.63 -8.77 1.30
CA GLN A 240 -13.79 -9.45 2.28
C GLN A 240 -12.59 -8.58 2.65
N LEU A 241 -11.90 -8.03 1.66
CA LEU A 241 -10.75 -7.15 1.89
C LEU A 241 -11.15 -5.88 2.65
N GLY A 242 -12.28 -5.28 2.31
CA GLY A 242 -12.82 -4.11 3.02
C GLY A 242 -13.09 -4.38 4.51
N ARG A 243 -13.63 -5.58 4.84
CA ARG A 243 -13.80 -6.00 6.25
C ARG A 243 -12.47 -6.15 6.99
N LEU A 244 -11.43 -6.62 6.33
CA LEU A 244 -10.10 -6.72 6.94
C LEU A 244 -9.52 -5.33 7.24
N PHE A 245 -9.60 -4.38 6.32
CA PHE A 245 -9.19 -3.00 6.57
C PHE A 245 -9.97 -2.37 7.72
N GLU A 246 -11.29 -2.57 7.76
CA GLU A 246 -12.14 -2.09 8.85
C GLU A 246 -11.75 -2.71 10.20
N GLN A 247 -11.42 -3.99 10.23
CA GLN A 247 -10.92 -4.68 11.43
C GLN A 247 -9.58 -4.08 11.89
N LEU A 248 -8.60 -3.90 10.99
CA LEU A 248 -7.31 -3.29 11.33
C LEU A 248 -7.47 -1.84 11.82
N ARG A 249 -8.42 -1.10 11.26
CA ARG A 249 -8.75 0.26 11.68
C ARG A 249 -9.33 0.27 13.08
N ARG A 250 -10.36 -0.54 13.36
CA ARG A 250 -11.01 -0.61 14.68
C ARG A 250 -10.09 -1.09 15.80
N THR A 251 -9.14 -1.96 15.48
CA THR A 251 -8.14 -2.46 16.45
C THR A 251 -6.94 -1.52 16.61
N GLY A 252 -6.91 -0.38 15.89
CA GLY A 252 -5.80 0.57 15.93
C GLY A 252 -4.54 0.12 15.18
N GLN A 253 -4.54 -1.04 14.54
CA GLN A 253 -3.35 -1.56 13.85
C GLN A 253 -2.96 -0.71 12.65
N LEU A 254 -3.93 -0.17 11.88
CA LEU A 254 -3.62 0.79 10.82
C LEU A 254 -2.93 2.04 11.38
N ALA A 255 -3.45 2.61 12.47
CA ALA A 255 -2.83 3.78 13.09
C ALA A 255 -1.41 3.48 13.58
N ALA A 256 -1.18 2.32 14.20
CA ALA A 256 0.15 1.92 14.67
C ALA A 256 1.18 1.82 13.53
N ILE A 257 0.77 1.36 12.33
CA ILE A 257 1.65 1.22 11.16
C ILE A 257 1.91 2.59 10.50
N PHE A 258 0.88 3.43 10.33
CA PHE A 258 0.93 4.59 9.45
C PHE A 258 1.18 5.92 10.15
N ALA A 259 0.79 6.08 11.44
CA ALA A 259 0.97 7.33 12.18
C ALA A 259 2.46 7.75 12.35
N PRO A 260 3.43 6.85 12.51
CA PRO A 260 4.86 7.23 12.55
C PRO A 260 5.32 7.99 11.30
N TYR A 261 4.70 7.71 10.15
CA TYR A 261 4.96 8.38 8.86
C TYR A 261 4.05 9.59 8.62
N ARG A 262 3.27 10.01 9.63
CA ARG A 262 2.29 11.12 9.54
C ARG A 262 1.24 10.92 8.45
N ILE A 263 0.96 9.68 8.09
CA ILE A 263 -0.13 9.30 7.20
C ILE A 263 -1.39 9.21 8.05
N ALA A 264 -2.42 9.97 7.67
CA ALA A 264 -3.67 10.00 8.42
C ALA A 264 -4.49 8.73 8.19
N VAL A 265 -5.03 8.18 9.28
CA VAL A 265 -6.03 7.11 9.24
C VAL A 265 -7.39 7.74 9.47
N ARG A 266 -8.29 7.63 8.46
CA ARG A 266 -9.64 8.20 8.57
C ARG A 266 -10.50 7.42 9.56
N SER A 267 -11.32 8.13 10.32
CA SER A 267 -12.41 7.54 11.10
C SER A 267 -13.37 6.80 10.15
N GLY A 268 -13.98 5.69 10.61
CA GLY A 268 -14.83 4.88 9.74
C GLY A 268 -16.07 5.61 9.23
N ALA A 269 -16.83 4.93 8.38
CA ALA A 269 -17.99 5.44 7.63
C ALA A 269 -19.15 6.09 8.42
N ALA A 270 -18.97 6.38 9.71
CA ALA A 270 -19.94 7.13 10.52
C ALA A 270 -20.01 8.64 10.15
N ASP A 271 -19.02 9.19 9.44
CA ASP A 271 -18.96 10.63 9.10
C ASP A 271 -19.59 11.01 7.75
N SER A 272 -20.15 10.05 7.00
CA SER A 272 -20.76 10.33 5.69
C SER A 272 -22.24 10.70 5.73
N SER A 273 -22.87 10.82 6.90
CA SER A 273 -24.33 11.01 7.02
C SER A 273 -24.79 12.37 7.57
N VAL A 274 -23.92 13.36 7.67
CA VAL A 274 -24.31 14.71 8.19
C VAL A 274 -23.98 15.80 7.17
N THR A 275 -24.45 15.67 5.93
CA THR A 275 -24.62 16.81 5.02
C THR A 275 -25.70 16.50 3.96
N ALA A 276 -26.90 16.17 4.44
CA ALA A 276 -28.11 16.23 3.63
C ALA A 276 -29.19 16.91 4.46
N GLY A 277 -29.46 18.17 4.13
CA GLY A 277 -30.69 18.82 4.50
C GLY A 277 -30.56 19.93 5.53
N VAL A 278 -30.38 21.15 5.08
CA VAL A 278 -31.26 22.30 5.40
C VAL A 278 -31.24 23.21 4.20
N SER A 279 -32.27 23.11 3.37
CA SER A 279 -32.75 24.21 2.51
C SER A 279 -33.94 24.78 3.25
N ASP A 280 -33.85 26.04 3.60
CA ASP A 280 -34.96 26.98 3.68
C ASP A 280 -34.53 28.29 3.03
#